data_137e4b456c556949f9bb29858fd012d5
#
_entry.id   137e4b456c556949f9bb29858fd012d5
#
_cell.length_a   1.000
_cell.length_b   1.000
_cell.length_c   1.000
_cell.angle_alpha   90.00
_cell.angle_beta   90.00
_cell.angle_gamma   90.00
#
_symmetry.space_group_name_H-M   'P 1'
#
loop_
_entity.id
_entity.type
_entity.pdbx_description
1 polymer ?
#
loop_
_entity_poly.entity_id
_entity_poly.type
_entity_poly.pdbx_seq_one_letter_code
_entity_poly.pdbx_strand_id
1 'polypeptide(L)'
;MLSYNGEVVKTYYYSTSCGSTTDVTLWGNTTENYPYFVAECVGGVDRGLTLTVESEFNTFIKGENEADYDYDCTLYRWSMEESVKEISEGFARSTGKNVGNIKDIEVLERVNGGAAVKVKVTGDKGETVIDSESAIRAAFGNANVDMNTKSGTTRYANLPSTFCVFEKVTEGKKLTGFKITGGGYGHGIGMSQNAANK
;
A
#
# COMPACT_ATOMS: atom_id res chain seq x y z
N MET A 1 20.72 -5.78 -21.74
CA MET A 1 20.83 -4.43 -21.17
C MET A 1 19.63 -3.65 -21.66
N LEU A 2 18.87 -2.99 -20.77
CA LEU A 2 17.73 -2.17 -21.16
C LEU A 2 18.19 -0.74 -21.43
N SER A 3 17.65 -0.12 -22.48
CA SER A 3 17.95 1.25 -22.86
C SER A 3 16.69 2.02 -23.23
N TYR A 4 16.73 3.33 -23.03
CA TYR A 4 15.72 4.28 -23.45
C TYR A 4 16.40 5.43 -24.20
N ASN A 5 15.99 5.70 -25.44
CA ASN A 5 16.62 6.70 -26.32
C ASN A 5 18.16 6.54 -26.47
N GLY A 6 18.64 5.29 -26.47
CA GLY A 6 20.07 4.98 -26.60
C GLY A 6 20.88 5.00 -25.31
N GLU A 7 20.32 5.48 -24.20
CA GLU A 7 20.97 5.52 -22.89
C GLU A 7 20.57 4.32 -22.05
N VAL A 8 21.51 3.80 -21.25
CA VAL A 8 21.24 2.70 -20.30
C VAL A 8 20.33 3.19 -19.19
N VAL A 9 19.21 2.49 -18.97
CA VAL A 9 18.25 2.88 -17.95
C VAL A 9 18.55 2.22 -16.61
N LYS A 10 18.19 2.92 -15.52
CA LYS A 10 18.03 2.29 -14.21
C LYS A 10 16.84 1.35 -14.26
N THR A 11 16.94 0.21 -13.60
CA THR A 11 15.85 -0.76 -13.50
C THR A 11 15.53 -1.00 -12.03
N TYR A 12 14.24 -0.97 -11.71
CA TYR A 12 13.74 -1.31 -10.39
C TYR A 12 12.85 -2.53 -10.49
N TYR A 13 12.80 -3.29 -9.41
CA TYR A 13 11.93 -4.46 -9.29
C TYR A 13 11.42 -4.57 -7.84
N TYR A 14 10.30 -5.23 -7.69
CA TYR A 14 9.67 -5.52 -6.40
C TYR A 14 9.10 -6.94 -6.44
N SER A 15 8.71 -7.48 -5.27
CA SER A 15 8.38 -8.90 -5.18
C SER A 15 7.06 -9.25 -5.88
N THR A 16 5.95 -8.61 -5.48
CA THR A 16 4.59 -9.03 -5.87
C THR A 16 3.74 -7.80 -6.18
N SER A 17 3.08 -7.81 -7.34
CA SER A 17 2.11 -6.79 -7.73
C SER A 17 0.74 -7.05 -7.08
N CYS A 18 0.01 -5.96 -6.81
CA CYS A 18 -1.41 -6.02 -6.50
C CYS A 18 -2.33 -5.96 -7.74
N GLY A 19 -1.76 -6.06 -8.95
CA GLY A 19 -2.45 -5.85 -10.23
C GLY A 19 -2.18 -4.48 -10.84
N SER A 20 -1.37 -3.63 -10.20
CA SER A 20 -0.91 -2.34 -10.70
C SER A 20 0.53 -2.09 -10.32
N THR A 21 1.28 -1.38 -11.18
CA THR A 21 2.55 -0.75 -10.85
C THR A 21 2.33 0.71 -10.45
N THR A 22 3.39 1.39 -10.03
CA THR A 22 3.38 2.84 -9.81
C THR A 22 4.60 3.48 -10.47
N ASP A 23 4.58 4.79 -10.59
CA ASP A 23 5.70 5.56 -11.15
C ASP A 23 6.64 6.10 -10.06
N VAL A 24 7.68 6.80 -10.49
CA VAL A 24 8.74 7.33 -9.61
C VAL A 24 8.31 8.49 -8.71
N THR A 25 7.10 9.04 -8.89
CA THR A 25 6.56 10.06 -8.00
C THR A 25 6.36 9.54 -6.58
N LEU A 26 6.22 8.20 -6.43
CA LEU A 26 6.25 7.52 -5.13
C LEU A 26 7.46 7.92 -4.25
N TRP A 27 8.60 8.21 -4.87
CA TRP A 27 9.84 8.62 -4.19
C TRP A 27 10.16 10.10 -4.36
N GLY A 28 9.17 10.91 -4.76
CA GLY A 28 9.34 12.34 -4.99
C GLY A 28 10.17 12.70 -6.23
N ASN A 29 10.41 11.75 -7.13
CA ASN A 29 11.03 12.00 -8.43
C ASN A 29 9.99 12.48 -9.44
N THR A 30 10.46 13.03 -10.57
CA THR A 30 9.59 13.44 -11.67
C THR A 30 9.58 12.41 -12.78
N THR A 31 8.43 12.21 -13.42
CA THR A 31 8.30 11.32 -14.57
C THR A 31 9.09 11.81 -15.79
N GLU A 32 9.41 13.10 -15.87
CA GLU A 32 10.28 13.66 -16.92
C GLU A 32 11.70 13.05 -16.88
N ASN A 33 12.24 12.83 -15.67
CA ASN A 33 13.56 12.24 -15.49
C ASN A 33 13.59 10.72 -15.71
N TYR A 34 12.41 10.08 -15.57
CA TYR A 34 12.28 8.62 -15.65
C TYR A 34 11.02 8.22 -16.44
N PRO A 35 10.91 8.61 -17.72
CA PRO A 35 9.67 8.47 -18.50
C PRO A 35 9.29 7.01 -18.80
N TYR A 36 10.17 6.07 -18.53
CA TYR A 36 9.96 4.63 -18.70
C TYR A 36 9.39 3.93 -17.45
N PHE A 37 9.27 4.64 -16.32
CA PHE A 37 8.57 4.12 -15.14
C PHE A 37 7.16 4.70 -15.11
N VAL A 38 6.25 4.01 -15.74
CA VAL A 38 4.83 4.36 -15.79
C VAL A 38 4.00 3.43 -14.93
N ALA A 39 2.87 3.92 -14.45
CA ALA A 39 1.89 3.09 -13.76
C ALA A 39 1.10 2.29 -14.81
N GLU A 40 1.13 0.97 -14.69
CA GLU A 40 0.53 0.04 -15.65
C GLU A 40 -0.23 -1.07 -14.93
N CYS A 41 -1.23 -1.63 -15.59
CA CYS A 41 -1.89 -2.87 -15.14
C CYS A 41 -0.94 -4.05 -15.31
N VAL A 42 -0.81 -4.87 -14.27
CA VAL A 42 0.02 -6.08 -14.27
C VAL A 42 -0.87 -7.30 -14.47
N GLY A 43 -1.11 -7.64 -15.74
CA GLY A 43 -2.01 -8.73 -16.15
C GLY A 43 -2.77 -8.41 -17.44
N GLY A 44 -2.58 -7.22 -17.97
CA GLY A 44 -3.12 -6.81 -19.28
C GLY A 44 -4.63 -6.50 -19.30
N VAL A 45 -5.28 -6.40 -18.16
CA VAL A 45 -6.70 -6.03 -18.06
C VAL A 45 -6.83 -4.69 -17.34
N ASP A 46 -7.04 -3.64 -18.13
CA ASP A 46 -7.43 -2.34 -17.58
C ASP A 46 -8.86 -2.43 -17.03
N ARG A 47 -9.01 -2.09 -15.75
CA ARG A 47 -10.31 -2.10 -15.06
C ARG A 47 -11.08 -0.80 -15.21
N GLY A 48 -10.53 0.18 -15.95
CA GLY A 48 -11.13 1.51 -16.14
C GLY A 48 -11.24 2.32 -14.83
N LEU A 49 -10.38 2.04 -13.83
CA LEU A 49 -10.39 2.70 -12.54
C LEU A 49 -9.24 3.73 -12.44
N THR A 50 -9.55 4.90 -11.91
CA THR A 50 -8.57 5.94 -11.60
C THR A 50 -8.02 5.72 -10.21
N LEU A 51 -6.91 4.98 -10.09
CA LEU A 51 -6.40 4.50 -8.80
C LEU A 51 -5.86 5.61 -7.87
N THR A 52 -5.76 6.85 -8.32
CA THR A 52 -5.52 8.02 -7.47
C THR A 52 -6.77 8.50 -6.73
N VAL A 53 -7.96 8.05 -7.14
CA VAL A 53 -9.23 8.34 -6.49
C VAL A 53 -9.52 7.28 -5.42
N GLU A 54 -9.66 7.69 -4.16
CA GLU A 54 -9.76 6.78 -3.00
C GLU A 54 -10.89 5.76 -3.13
N SER A 55 -12.08 6.15 -3.60
CA SER A 55 -13.23 5.25 -3.76
C SER A 55 -13.00 4.19 -4.84
N GLU A 56 -12.31 4.56 -5.92
CA GLU A 56 -11.98 3.65 -7.02
C GLU A 56 -10.84 2.71 -6.61
N PHE A 57 -9.82 3.24 -5.90
CA PHE A 57 -8.78 2.41 -5.32
C PHE A 57 -9.33 1.40 -4.30
N ASN A 58 -10.30 1.82 -3.46
CA ASN A 58 -10.97 0.92 -2.52
C ASN A 58 -11.66 -0.24 -3.24
N THR A 59 -12.35 0.04 -4.35
CA THR A 59 -12.96 -0.99 -5.20
C THR A 59 -11.90 -1.92 -5.81
N PHE A 60 -10.81 -1.36 -6.31
CA PHE A 60 -9.70 -2.10 -6.90
C PHE A 60 -9.05 -3.06 -5.90
N ILE A 61 -8.66 -2.57 -4.72
CA ILE A 61 -7.85 -3.33 -3.77
C ILE A 61 -8.64 -4.42 -3.05
N LYS A 62 -9.94 -4.23 -2.88
CA LYS A 62 -10.85 -5.23 -2.32
C LYS A 62 -11.29 -6.29 -3.33
N GLY A 63 -11.23 -5.96 -4.61
CA GLY A 63 -11.50 -6.90 -5.68
C GLY A 63 -10.30 -7.78 -5.98
N GLU A 64 -10.57 -8.93 -6.59
CA GLU A 64 -9.56 -9.84 -7.15
C GLU A 64 -9.77 -9.97 -8.65
N ASN A 65 -8.71 -10.24 -9.39
CA ASN A 65 -8.78 -10.52 -10.82
C ASN A 65 -7.79 -11.63 -11.17
N GLU A 66 -8.33 -12.76 -11.60
CA GLU A 66 -7.55 -13.95 -11.99
C GLU A 66 -6.64 -13.71 -13.20
N ALA A 67 -6.92 -12.66 -13.99
CA ALA A 67 -6.07 -12.25 -15.10
C ALA A 67 -4.81 -11.46 -14.66
N ASP A 68 -4.71 -11.04 -13.41
CA ASP A 68 -3.50 -10.41 -12.89
C ASP A 68 -2.39 -11.46 -12.75
N TYR A 69 -1.18 -11.16 -13.24
CA TYR A 69 -0.09 -12.15 -13.27
C TYR A 69 0.31 -12.66 -11.89
N ASP A 70 0.18 -11.84 -10.85
CA ASP A 70 0.51 -12.21 -9.47
C ASP A 70 -0.68 -12.74 -8.66
N TYR A 71 -1.83 -13.02 -9.31
CA TYR A 71 -3.06 -13.43 -8.64
C TYR A 71 -2.87 -14.58 -7.64
N ASP A 72 -2.06 -15.58 -7.97
CA ASP A 72 -1.80 -16.75 -7.11
C ASP A 72 -0.76 -16.49 -6.01
N CYS A 73 -0.13 -15.32 -6.00
CA CYS A 73 0.92 -15.00 -5.03
C CYS A 73 0.32 -14.74 -3.65
N THR A 74 1.03 -15.18 -2.60
CA THR A 74 0.61 -15.06 -1.20
C THR A 74 0.21 -13.64 -0.83
N LEU A 75 0.98 -12.65 -1.26
CA LEU A 75 0.75 -11.23 -0.92
C LEU A 75 0.05 -10.43 -2.03
N TYR A 76 -0.54 -11.10 -3.03
CA TYR A 76 -1.40 -10.42 -4.01
C TYR A 76 -2.53 -9.64 -3.33
N ARG A 77 -3.13 -10.24 -2.28
CA ARG A 77 -4.05 -9.58 -1.34
C ARG A 77 -3.70 -9.97 0.08
N TRP A 78 -3.81 -9.00 0.96
CA TRP A 78 -3.60 -9.18 2.39
C TRP A 78 -4.50 -8.26 3.20
N SER A 79 -4.79 -8.65 4.44
CA SER A 79 -5.51 -7.80 5.37
C SER A 79 -5.09 -8.08 6.81
N MET A 80 -5.15 -7.06 7.64
CA MET A 80 -4.96 -7.18 9.09
C MET A 80 -5.96 -6.31 9.81
N GLU A 81 -6.25 -6.66 11.06
CA GLU A 81 -7.16 -5.90 11.92
C GLU A 81 -6.47 -5.66 13.25
N GLU A 82 -6.46 -4.42 13.70
CA GLU A 82 -5.88 -4.00 14.95
C GLU A 82 -6.92 -3.29 15.80
N SER A 83 -6.93 -3.56 17.11
CA SER A 83 -7.70 -2.73 18.04
C SER A 83 -7.17 -1.29 18.06
N VAL A 84 -8.02 -0.34 18.51
CA VAL A 84 -7.58 1.06 18.68
C VAL A 84 -6.32 1.14 19.53
N LYS A 85 -6.19 0.30 20.56
CA LYS A 85 -5.02 0.27 21.42
C LYS A 85 -3.76 -0.18 20.66
N GLU A 86 -3.84 -1.32 19.98
CA GLU A 86 -2.68 -1.90 19.26
C GLU A 86 -2.15 -0.97 18.18
N ILE A 87 -3.03 -0.43 17.33
CA ILE A 87 -2.63 0.49 16.27
C ILE A 87 -2.07 1.81 16.82
N SER A 88 -2.63 2.34 17.93
CA SER A 88 -2.16 3.59 18.55
C SER A 88 -0.78 3.42 19.19
N GLU A 89 -0.55 2.32 19.92
CA GLU A 89 0.73 2.00 20.53
C GLU A 89 1.79 1.66 19.48
N GLY A 90 1.40 0.91 18.43
CA GLY A 90 2.25 0.58 17.28
C GLY A 90 2.72 1.84 16.56
N PHE A 91 1.78 2.71 16.22
CA PHE A 91 2.03 3.99 15.58
C PHE A 91 2.97 4.89 16.39
N ALA A 92 2.69 5.08 17.68
CA ALA A 92 3.53 5.90 18.54
C ALA A 92 4.97 5.35 18.66
N ARG A 93 5.12 4.03 18.76
CA ARG A 93 6.42 3.36 18.85
C ARG A 93 7.23 3.49 17.57
N SER A 94 6.60 3.29 16.41
CA SER A 94 7.29 3.28 15.11
C SER A 94 7.62 4.69 14.60
N THR A 95 6.77 5.68 14.90
CA THR A 95 6.92 7.05 14.39
C THR A 95 7.52 8.02 15.40
N GLY A 96 7.53 7.70 16.68
CA GLY A 96 7.84 8.63 17.78
C GLY A 96 6.77 9.72 18.00
N LYS A 97 5.64 9.66 17.26
CA LYS A 97 4.55 10.64 17.34
C LYS A 97 3.41 10.08 18.18
N ASN A 98 2.93 10.83 19.16
CA ASN A 98 1.85 10.39 20.03
C ASN A 98 0.60 11.27 19.84
N VAL A 99 -0.34 10.77 19.06
CA VAL A 99 -1.66 11.39 18.83
C VAL A 99 -2.74 10.90 19.84
N GLY A 100 -2.37 10.08 20.79
CA GLY A 100 -3.29 9.42 21.71
C GLY A 100 -3.98 8.23 21.07
N ASN A 101 -5.22 7.92 21.47
CA ASN A 101 -6.02 6.89 20.82
C ASN A 101 -6.44 7.34 19.42
N ILE A 102 -6.06 6.59 18.41
CA ILE A 102 -6.39 6.91 17.01
C ILE A 102 -7.91 6.78 16.81
N LYS A 103 -8.49 7.80 16.19
CA LYS A 103 -9.92 7.90 15.86
C LYS A 103 -10.20 7.86 14.38
N ASP A 104 -9.19 8.26 13.58
CA ASP A 104 -9.30 8.33 12.13
C ASP A 104 -7.96 8.18 11.44
N ILE A 105 -7.98 7.53 10.28
CA ILE A 105 -6.83 7.37 9.37
C ILE A 105 -7.34 7.66 7.97
N GLU A 106 -6.81 8.71 7.35
CA GLU A 106 -7.24 9.20 6.04
C GLU A 106 -6.07 9.21 5.08
N VAL A 107 -6.21 8.59 3.91
CA VAL A 107 -5.25 8.70 2.82
C VAL A 107 -5.50 10.04 2.12
N LEU A 108 -4.55 10.96 2.23
CA LEU A 108 -4.65 12.29 1.62
C LEU A 108 -4.16 12.31 0.18
N GLU A 109 -3.23 11.42 -0.17
CA GLU A 109 -2.61 11.44 -1.48
C GLU A 109 -2.19 10.02 -1.91
N ARG A 110 -2.56 9.67 -3.14
CA ARG A 110 -2.08 8.51 -3.88
C ARG A 110 -1.37 8.95 -5.14
N VAL A 111 -0.27 8.31 -5.46
CA VAL A 111 0.41 8.47 -6.74
C VAL A 111 -0.23 7.58 -7.81
N ASN A 112 0.15 7.78 -9.07
CA ASN A 112 -0.32 6.95 -10.17
C ASN A 112 -0.10 5.46 -9.86
N GLY A 113 -1.11 4.64 -10.19
CA GLY A 113 -1.12 3.22 -9.83
C GLY A 113 -1.65 2.92 -8.42
N GLY A 114 -1.90 3.95 -7.59
CA GLY A 114 -2.69 3.83 -6.35
C GLY A 114 -1.91 3.70 -5.04
N ALA A 115 -0.58 3.69 -5.06
CA ALA A 115 0.21 3.67 -3.83
C ALA A 115 -0.01 4.94 -2.99
N ALA A 116 -0.28 4.79 -1.69
CA ALA A 116 -0.42 5.93 -0.79
C ALA A 116 0.95 6.52 -0.43
N VAL A 117 1.06 7.85 -0.51
CA VAL A 117 2.27 8.60 -0.16
C VAL A 117 2.06 9.57 0.98
N LYS A 118 0.81 9.89 1.30
CA LYS A 118 0.49 10.79 2.41
C LYS A 118 -0.75 10.31 3.15
N VAL A 119 -0.61 10.13 4.46
CA VAL A 119 -1.67 9.64 5.35
C VAL A 119 -1.78 10.55 6.55
N LYS A 120 -3.00 11.03 6.83
CA LYS A 120 -3.33 11.79 8.03
C LYS A 120 -3.84 10.83 9.10
N VAL A 121 -3.33 11.01 10.32
CA VAL A 121 -3.74 10.25 11.50
C VAL A 121 -4.29 11.23 12.53
N THR A 122 -5.53 11.03 12.94
CA THR A 122 -6.21 11.85 13.95
C THR A 122 -6.51 11.01 15.19
N GLY A 123 -6.09 11.48 16.34
CA GLY A 123 -6.35 10.86 17.63
C GLY A 123 -7.01 11.80 18.63
N ASP A 124 -7.13 11.36 19.87
CA ASP A 124 -7.75 12.16 20.94
C ASP A 124 -6.83 13.24 21.52
N LYS A 125 -5.51 13.21 21.16
CA LYS A 125 -4.51 14.21 21.59
C LYS A 125 -4.01 15.10 20.46
N GLY A 126 -4.54 14.96 19.25
CA GLY A 126 -4.15 15.75 18.09
C GLY A 126 -4.11 14.96 16.81
N GLU A 127 -3.49 15.54 15.80
CA GLU A 127 -3.34 14.94 14.48
C GLU A 127 -1.90 15.08 13.95
N THR A 128 -1.55 14.22 13.01
CA THR A 128 -0.26 14.30 12.31
C THR A 128 -0.40 13.72 10.91
N VAL A 129 0.53 14.08 10.04
CA VAL A 129 0.65 13.52 8.70
C VAL A 129 1.92 12.67 8.64
N ILE A 130 1.80 11.51 8.03
CA ILE A 130 2.90 10.64 7.64
C ILE A 130 3.07 10.78 6.14
N ASP A 131 4.28 11.11 5.74
CA ASP A 131 4.66 11.42 4.37
C ASP A 131 5.80 10.49 3.94
N SER A 132 5.65 9.85 2.85
CA SER A 132 6.47 8.81 2.21
C SER A 132 6.03 7.37 2.40
N GLU A 133 6.28 6.57 1.38
CA GLU A 133 5.94 5.13 1.32
C GLU A 133 6.55 4.36 2.49
N SER A 134 7.85 4.53 2.73
CA SER A 134 8.55 3.78 3.78
C SER A 134 8.07 4.13 5.19
N ALA A 135 7.77 5.42 5.43
CA ALA A 135 7.25 5.87 6.73
C ALA A 135 5.82 5.34 6.98
N ILE A 136 4.96 5.31 5.97
CA ILE A 136 3.60 4.75 6.07
C ILE A 136 3.68 3.26 6.38
N ARG A 137 4.53 2.50 5.68
CA ARG A 137 4.70 1.06 5.94
C ARG A 137 5.18 0.79 7.36
N ALA A 138 6.13 1.57 7.85
CA ALA A 138 6.62 1.45 9.22
C ALA A 138 5.57 1.87 10.27
N ALA A 139 4.79 2.92 9.98
CA ALA A 139 3.80 3.47 10.91
C ALA A 139 2.66 2.50 11.25
N PHE A 140 2.27 1.66 10.28
CA PHE A 140 1.09 0.78 10.38
C PHE A 140 1.41 -0.71 10.31
N GLY A 141 2.69 -1.10 10.25
CA GLY A 141 3.10 -2.49 10.39
C GLY A 141 3.15 -2.91 11.86
N ASN A 142 2.78 -4.17 12.15
CA ASN A 142 2.78 -4.69 13.51
C ASN A 142 3.11 -6.18 13.55
N ALA A 143 4.33 -6.52 13.97
CA ALA A 143 4.80 -7.90 14.06
C ALA A 143 4.05 -8.77 15.11
N ASN A 144 3.19 -8.17 15.93
CA ASN A 144 2.40 -8.88 16.94
C ASN A 144 0.97 -9.17 16.48
N VAL A 145 0.57 -8.65 15.32
CA VAL A 145 -0.77 -8.81 14.75
C VAL A 145 -0.72 -9.74 13.54
N ASP A 146 -1.68 -10.63 13.46
CA ASP A 146 -1.81 -11.56 12.35
C ASP A 146 -2.31 -10.85 11.10
N MET A 147 -1.62 -11.09 10.00
CA MET A 147 -2.01 -10.65 8.66
C MET A 147 -2.53 -11.85 7.87
N ASN A 148 -3.75 -11.78 7.40
CA ASN A 148 -4.36 -12.77 6.51
C ASN A 148 -3.87 -12.54 5.08
N THR A 149 -3.50 -13.61 4.41
CA THR A 149 -3.01 -13.62 3.02
C THR A 149 -3.69 -14.74 2.24
N LYS A 150 -3.47 -14.83 0.95
CA LYS A 150 -4.01 -15.93 0.13
C LYS A 150 -3.51 -17.32 0.57
N SER A 151 -2.35 -17.41 1.20
CA SER A 151 -1.74 -18.69 1.62
C SER A 151 -1.88 -18.97 3.12
N GLY A 152 -2.64 -18.17 3.85
CA GLY A 152 -2.82 -18.29 5.30
C GLY A 152 -2.38 -17.05 6.06
N THR A 153 -2.01 -17.22 7.32
CA THR A 153 -1.71 -16.13 8.24
C THR A 153 -0.21 -15.97 8.43
N THR A 154 0.25 -14.74 8.47
CA THR A 154 1.67 -14.37 8.70
C THR A 154 1.76 -13.08 9.51
N ARG A 155 2.97 -12.61 9.81
CA ARG A 155 3.21 -11.36 10.55
C ARG A 155 4.34 -10.57 9.92
N TYR A 156 4.15 -9.25 9.81
CA TYR A 156 5.16 -8.34 9.28
C TYR A 156 5.35 -7.15 10.20
N ALA A 157 6.61 -6.76 10.43
CA ALA A 157 6.94 -5.56 11.22
C ALA A 157 6.55 -4.26 10.49
N ASN A 158 6.54 -4.27 9.16
CA ASN A 158 6.09 -3.18 8.31
C ASN A 158 4.97 -3.69 7.40
N LEU A 159 4.07 -2.82 6.94
CA LEU A 159 3.13 -3.20 5.89
C LEU A 159 3.89 -3.70 4.65
N PRO A 160 3.38 -4.72 3.95
CA PRO A 160 4.01 -5.22 2.72
C PRO A 160 4.14 -4.16 1.62
N SER A 161 3.19 -3.25 1.52
CA SER A 161 3.15 -2.16 0.55
C SER A 161 2.29 -1.00 1.07
N THR A 162 2.23 0.12 0.33
CA THR A 162 1.26 1.20 0.56
C THR A 162 0.06 1.16 -0.40
N PHE A 163 -0.09 0.09 -1.15
CA PHE A 163 -1.32 -0.20 -1.89
C PHE A 163 -2.37 -0.76 -0.91
N CYS A 164 -2.88 0.10 -0.04
CA CYS A 164 -3.82 -0.29 1.01
C CYS A 164 -4.86 0.80 1.31
N VAL A 165 -5.93 0.38 1.97
CA VAL A 165 -7.00 1.23 2.52
C VAL A 165 -7.16 0.95 4.00
N PHE A 166 -7.66 1.96 4.72
CA PHE A 166 -7.92 1.90 6.16
C PHE A 166 -9.41 2.03 6.41
N GLU A 167 -9.98 1.11 7.19
CA GLU A 167 -11.40 1.08 7.50
C GLU A 167 -11.61 1.01 9.01
N LYS A 168 -12.57 1.79 9.51
CA LYS A 168 -12.98 1.72 10.92
C LYS A 168 -13.74 0.44 11.20
N VAL A 169 -13.37 -0.25 12.26
CA VAL A 169 -14.13 -1.36 12.83
C VAL A 169 -14.91 -0.83 14.02
N THR A 170 -16.24 -1.06 14.03
CA THR A 170 -17.12 -0.52 15.07
C THR A 170 -18.03 -1.59 15.63
N GLU A 171 -18.32 -1.51 16.93
CA GLU A 171 -19.41 -2.23 17.61
C GLU A 171 -20.49 -1.23 17.97
N GLY A 172 -21.58 -1.24 17.22
CA GLY A 172 -22.60 -0.21 17.29
C GLY A 172 -22.02 1.17 16.90
N LYS A 173 -22.00 2.11 17.86
CA LYS A 173 -21.41 3.45 17.67
C LYS A 173 -19.96 3.57 18.17
N LYS A 174 -19.44 2.50 18.78
CA LYS A 174 -18.10 2.53 19.39
C LYS A 174 -17.06 2.06 18.39
N LEU A 175 -16.04 2.87 18.15
CA LEU A 175 -14.84 2.47 17.42
C LEU A 175 -14.05 1.45 18.24
N THR A 176 -13.80 0.26 17.69
CA THR A 176 -13.05 -0.82 18.34
C THR A 176 -11.69 -1.05 17.73
N GLY A 177 -11.53 -0.71 16.45
CA GLY A 177 -10.25 -0.93 15.76
C GLY A 177 -10.25 -0.37 14.34
N PHE A 178 -9.24 -0.81 13.60
CA PHE A 178 -9.07 -0.52 12.17
C PHE A 178 -8.71 -1.80 11.42
N LYS A 179 -9.35 -1.98 10.28
CA LYS A 179 -8.97 -2.98 9.29
C LYS A 179 -8.14 -2.33 8.20
N ILE A 180 -6.97 -2.90 7.92
CA ILE A 180 -6.11 -2.49 6.81
C ILE A 180 -6.22 -3.59 5.76
N THR A 181 -6.66 -3.22 4.55
CA THR A 181 -6.74 -4.14 3.42
C THR A 181 -5.80 -3.64 2.33
N GLY A 182 -4.95 -4.52 1.82
CA GLY A 182 -3.97 -4.14 0.82
C GLY A 182 -3.58 -5.28 -0.12
N GLY A 183 -2.62 -5.00 -0.97
CA GLY A 183 -2.08 -5.98 -1.90
C GLY A 183 -0.67 -5.62 -2.38
N GLY A 184 0.01 -6.64 -2.88
CA GLY A 184 1.38 -6.53 -3.32
C GLY A 184 2.42 -6.54 -2.19
N TYR A 185 3.68 -6.69 -2.60
CA TYR A 185 4.85 -6.64 -1.72
C TYR A 185 5.99 -5.88 -2.37
N GLY A 186 6.32 -4.74 -1.78
CA GLY A 186 7.33 -3.80 -2.24
C GLY A 186 6.73 -2.49 -2.73
N HIS A 187 7.57 -1.68 -3.37
CA HIS A 187 7.25 -0.31 -3.75
C HIS A 187 6.39 -0.18 -5.02
N GLY A 188 6.31 -1.22 -5.87
CA GLY A 188 5.48 -1.20 -7.08
C GLY A 188 6.09 -0.48 -8.29
N ILE A 189 7.31 0.06 -8.22
CA ILE A 189 7.97 0.71 -9.34
C ILE A 189 8.74 -0.31 -10.18
N GLY A 190 8.52 -0.29 -11.50
CA GLY A 190 9.20 -1.18 -12.43
C GLY A 190 8.57 -2.58 -12.49
N MET A 191 9.37 -3.64 -12.39
CA MET A 191 8.94 -5.00 -12.68
C MET A 191 8.59 -5.79 -11.42
N SER A 192 7.43 -6.46 -11.41
CA SER A 192 7.15 -7.52 -10.43
C SER A 192 7.98 -8.75 -10.73
N GLN A 193 8.76 -9.23 -9.74
CA GLN A 193 9.57 -10.43 -9.88
C GLN A 193 8.72 -11.69 -10.09
N ASN A 194 7.58 -11.78 -9.41
CA ASN A 194 6.68 -12.92 -9.56
C ASN A 194 5.96 -12.89 -10.91
N ALA A 195 5.47 -11.73 -11.35
CA ALA A 195 4.84 -11.58 -12.67
C ALA A 195 5.79 -11.89 -13.81
N ALA A 196 7.08 -11.57 -13.68
CA ALA A 196 8.08 -11.85 -14.71
C ALA A 196 8.38 -13.35 -14.92
N ASN A 197 7.91 -14.22 -14.03
CA ASN A 197 8.05 -15.66 -14.12
C ASN A 197 6.79 -16.35 -14.69
N LYS A 198 5.77 -15.59 -15.08
CA LYS A 198 4.54 -16.08 -15.73
C LYS A 198 4.62 -15.96 -17.24
#